data_a01e42ea038ff73c45796b9d75bd1291
#
_entry.id   a01e42ea038ff73c45796b9d75bd1291
#
_cell.length_a   1.000
_cell.length_b   1.000
_cell.length_c   1.000
_cell.angle_alpha   90.00
_cell.angle_beta   90.00
_cell.angle_gamma   90.00
#
_symmetry.space_group_name_H-M   'P 1'
#
loop_
_entity.id
_entity.type
_entity.pdbx_description
1 polymer ?
#
loop_
_entity_poly.entity_id
_entity_poly.type
_entity_poly.pdbx_seq_one_letter_code
_entity_poly.pdbx_strand_id
1 'polypeptide(L)'
;IGLGSNAGGLTQKMAKKIGLLPGTPVAAANIDAHAAVPASTVTEAGKLVMIMGTSTCHLLAAKREKPVEGVCGIVQDGVIQGLWGYEAGQSGVGDVFAWYVENGIPAELGQAAKRAKLDIYQYLEQQAAKLKPAESGLLALDWWNGNRSVLVDADLSGLLVGQTLATRPHEIYRALLEATAFGTRQIIEAFTSQGVAIDELIACGGLA
;
A
#
# COMPACT_ATOMS: atom_id res chain seq x y z
N ILE A 1 -17.20 13.11 -16.34
CA ILE A 1 -18.09 11.95 -16.38
C ILE A 1 -17.89 11.21 -15.06
N GLY A 2 -18.98 11.00 -14.28
CA GLY A 2 -18.89 10.30 -12.99
C GLY A 2 -18.49 8.82 -13.18
N LEU A 3 -17.83 8.26 -12.16
CA LEU A 3 -17.41 6.86 -12.13
C LEU A 3 -18.63 5.93 -12.32
N GLY A 4 -18.49 4.92 -13.17
CA GLY A 4 -19.56 3.99 -13.51
C GLY A 4 -20.61 4.54 -14.47
N SER A 5 -20.57 5.82 -14.80
CA SER A 5 -21.49 6.42 -15.77
C SER A 5 -21.22 5.94 -17.19
N ASN A 6 -22.24 5.97 -18.03
CA ASN A 6 -22.08 5.64 -19.45
C ASN A 6 -21.22 6.70 -20.17
N ALA A 7 -20.04 6.32 -20.58
CA ALA A 7 -19.09 7.15 -21.33
C ALA A 7 -19.36 7.16 -22.85
N GLY A 8 -20.34 6.41 -23.31
CA GLY A 8 -20.72 6.23 -24.70
C GLY A 8 -20.78 4.76 -25.13
N GLY A 9 -20.77 4.50 -26.42
CA GLY A 9 -20.75 3.16 -26.97
C GLY A 9 -19.47 2.87 -27.76
N LEU A 10 -19.10 1.61 -27.89
CA LEU A 10 -17.98 1.19 -28.70
C LEU A 10 -18.14 1.65 -30.16
N THR A 11 -17.10 2.27 -30.70
CA THR A 11 -17.05 2.61 -32.13
C THR A 11 -17.03 1.33 -32.97
N GLN A 12 -17.50 1.40 -34.20
CA GLN A 12 -17.47 0.26 -35.12
C GLN A 12 -16.06 -0.33 -35.29
N LYS A 13 -15.04 0.53 -35.32
CA LYS A 13 -13.63 0.14 -35.44
C LYS A 13 -13.17 -0.69 -34.24
N MET A 14 -13.49 -0.22 -33.01
CA MET A 14 -13.07 -0.93 -31.79
C MET A 14 -13.88 -2.20 -31.57
N ALA A 15 -15.19 -2.16 -31.78
CA ALA A 15 -16.05 -3.32 -31.70
C ALA A 15 -15.56 -4.48 -32.58
N LYS A 16 -15.21 -4.18 -33.85
CA LYS A 16 -14.61 -5.15 -34.77
C LYS A 16 -13.29 -5.71 -34.26
N LYS A 17 -12.42 -4.86 -33.66
CA LYS A 17 -11.10 -5.27 -33.17
C LYS A 17 -11.16 -6.23 -31.98
N ILE A 18 -12.14 -6.08 -31.11
CA ILE A 18 -12.28 -6.85 -29.85
C ILE A 18 -13.41 -7.89 -29.90
N GLY A 19 -14.08 -8.05 -31.06
CA GLY A 19 -15.13 -9.06 -31.25
C GLY A 19 -16.45 -8.73 -30.54
N LEU A 20 -16.76 -7.46 -30.29
CA LEU A 20 -18.01 -7.01 -29.70
C LEU A 20 -18.89 -6.29 -30.73
N LEU A 21 -20.12 -5.96 -30.34
CA LEU A 21 -21.05 -5.19 -31.18
C LEU A 21 -20.76 -3.69 -31.11
N PRO A 22 -20.88 -2.96 -32.23
CA PRO A 22 -20.90 -1.49 -32.21
C PRO A 22 -21.99 -0.96 -31.29
N GLY A 23 -21.70 0.11 -30.54
CA GLY A 23 -22.63 0.68 -29.58
C GLY A 23 -22.71 -0.02 -28.23
N THR A 24 -21.96 -1.11 -28.02
CA THR A 24 -21.85 -1.73 -26.68
C THR A 24 -21.48 -0.66 -25.65
N PRO A 25 -22.26 -0.48 -24.56
CA PRO A 25 -22.01 0.55 -23.57
C PRO A 25 -20.62 0.45 -22.94
N VAL A 26 -19.95 1.60 -22.81
CA VAL A 26 -18.66 1.72 -22.12
C VAL A 26 -18.87 2.56 -20.86
N ALA A 27 -18.56 1.98 -19.70
CA ALA A 27 -18.60 2.68 -18.44
C ALA A 27 -17.33 3.53 -18.24
N ALA A 28 -17.47 4.69 -17.59
CA ALA A 28 -16.33 5.41 -17.06
C ALA A 28 -15.68 4.55 -15.95
N ALA A 29 -14.46 4.06 -16.23
CA ALA A 29 -13.73 3.19 -15.32
C ALA A 29 -12.95 3.98 -14.26
N ASN A 30 -12.59 3.31 -13.18
CA ASN A 30 -11.61 3.75 -12.21
C ASN A 30 -10.37 2.84 -12.28
N ILE A 31 -9.29 3.24 -11.64
CA ILE A 31 -8.15 2.35 -11.42
C ILE A 31 -8.48 1.32 -10.33
N ASP A 32 -7.80 0.19 -10.37
CA ASP A 32 -8.06 -0.96 -9.48
C ASP A 32 -7.96 -0.61 -7.99
N ALA A 33 -6.93 0.13 -7.59
CA ALA A 33 -6.77 0.58 -6.21
C ALA A 33 -7.95 1.45 -5.74
N HIS A 34 -8.41 2.40 -6.55
CA HIS A 34 -9.55 3.24 -6.20
C HIS A 34 -10.86 2.44 -6.17
N ALA A 35 -11.01 1.43 -7.03
CA ALA A 35 -12.16 0.54 -7.02
C ALA A 35 -12.24 -0.31 -5.73
N ALA A 36 -11.12 -0.55 -5.06
CA ALA A 36 -11.08 -1.26 -3.79
C ALA A 36 -11.81 -0.49 -2.66
N VAL A 37 -11.92 0.83 -2.74
CA VAL A 37 -12.60 1.65 -1.71
C VAL A 37 -14.09 1.31 -1.61
N PRO A 38 -14.91 1.45 -2.67
CA PRO A 38 -16.31 1.04 -2.61
C PRO A 38 -16.45 -0.49 -2.46
N ALA A 39 -15.51 -1.30 -2.96
CA ALA A 39 -15.52 -2.74 -2.75
C ALA A 39 -15.34 -3.13 -1.27
N SER A 40 -14.66 -2.29 -0.50
CA SER A 40 -14.55 -2.41 0.97
C SER A 40 -15.76 -1.80 1.70
N THR A 41 -16.87 -1.53 1.00
CA THR A 41 -18.10 -0.91 1.53
C THR A 41 -17.92 0.51 2.07
N VAL A 42 -16.83 1.18 1.72
CA VAL A 42 -16.57 2.56 2.11
C VAL A 42 -17.23 3.52 1.15
N THR A 43 -18.23 4.23 1.62
CA THR A 43 -19.01 5.21 0.85
C THR A 43 -19.06 6.60 1.48
N GLU A 44 -18.37 6.80 2.59
CA GLU A 44 -18.38 8.02 3.40
C GLU A 44 -16.97 8.53 3.72
N ALA A 45 -16.91 9.80 4.12
CA ALA A 45 -15.68 10.46 4.50
C ALA A 45 -15.12 9.95 5.85
N GLY A 46 -13.82 10.14 6.08
CA GLY A 46 -13.15 9.83 7.34
C GLY A 46 -12.58 8.41 7.43
N LYS A 47 -12.75 7.60 6.40
CA LYS A 47 -12.22 6.22 6.36
C LYS A 47 -11.00 6.15 5.45
N LEU A 48 -9.86 5.75 6.00
CA LEU A 48 -8.63 5.51 5.25
C LEU A 48 -8.58 4.04 4.84
N VAL A 49 -8.62 3.78 3.54
CA VAL A 49 -8.47 2.43 2.98
C VAL A 49 -7.02 2.22 2.56
N MET A 50 -6.38 1.22 3.12
CA MET A 50 -5.01 0.80 2.83
C MET A 50 -5.04 -0.44 1.95
N ILE A 51 -4.68 -0.30 0.68
CA ILE A 51 -4.58 -1.41 -0.27
C ILE A 51 -3.14 -1.91 -0.25
N MET A 52 -2.91 -3.00 0.49
CA MET A 52 -1.60 -3.51 0.84
C MET A 52 -1.19 -4.67 -0.08
N GLY A 53 -0.20 -4.42 -0.93
CA GLY A 53 0.36 -5.38 -1.89
C GLY A 53 1.87 -5.21 -2.04
N THR A 54 2.38 -5.27 -3.25
CA THR A 54 3.79 -4.96 -3.59
C THR A 54 4.17 -3.57 -3.11
N SER A 55 3.29 -2.61 -3.32
CA SER A 55 3.26 -1.28 -2.70
C SER A 55 2.00 -1.15 -1.84
N THR A 56 1.83 -0.04 -1.14
CA THR A 56 0.58 0.27 -0.45
C THR A 56 0.02 1.59 -0.95
N CYS A 57 -1.26 1.57 -1.39
CA CYS A 57 -2.02 2.78 -1.63
C CYS A 57 -2.86 3.11 -0.39
N HIS A 58 -2.84 4.37 0.00
CA HIS A 58 -3.65 4.93 1.09
C HIS A 58 -4.67 5.88 0.47
N LEU A 59 -5.93 5.49 0.48
CA LEU A 59 -7.03 6.26 -0.11
C LEU A 59 -7.96 6.75 0.98
N LEU A 60 -8.18 8.06 1.02
CA LEU A 60 -9.04 8.72 1.99
C LEU A 60 -10.06 9.59 1.25
N ALA A 61 -11.30 9.60 1.70
CA ALA A 61 -12.31 10.51 1.23
C ALA A 61 -12.67 11.54 2.30
N ALA A 62 -12.84 12.82 1.90
CA ALA A 62 -13.23 13.90 2.79
C ALA A 62 -14.36 14.75 2.19
N LYS A 63 -15.15 15.42 3.06
CA LYS A 63 -16.29 16.25 2.65
C LYS A 63 -15.86 17.58 2.03
N ARG A 64 -14.65 18.04 2.32
CA ARG A 64 -14.13 19.35 1.87
C ARG A 64 -12.70 19.17 1.39
N GLU A 65 -12.33 19.96 0.40
CA GLU A 65 -10.94 20.08 0.01
C GLU A 65 -10.11 20.67 1.15
N LYS A 66 -8.98 20.08 1.39
CA LYS A 66 -7.96 20.60 2.29
C LYS A 66 -6.60 20.18 1.74
N PRO A 67 -5.77 21.12 1.30
CA PRO A 67 -4.41 20.77 0.86
C PRO A 67 -3.67 20.04 1.97
N VAL A 68 -2.99 18.96 1.60
CA VAL A 68 -2.13 18.15 2.48
C VAL A 68 -0.79 18.00 1.78
N GLU A 69 0.26 18.53 2.40
CA GLU A 69 1.61 18.38 1.88
C GLU A 69 2.09 16.93 2.03
N GLY A 70 2.81 16.42 1.05
CA GLY A 70 3.37 15.09 1.07
C GLY A 70 2.43 13.96 0.61
N VAL A 71 1.23 14.27 0.11
CA VAL A 71 0.35 13.29 -0.53
C VAL A 71 0.47 13.33 -2.05
N CYS A 72 0.10 12.23 -2.72
CA CYS A 72 0.26 12.11 -4.18
C CYS A 72 -0.72 12.98 -4.96
N GLY A 73 -1.93 13.21 -4.42
CA GLY A 73 -2.93 14.00 -5.09
C GLY A 73 -4.24 14.14 -4.31
N ILE A 74 -5.01 15.16 -4.71
CA ILE A 74 -6.33 15.48 -4.17
C ILE A 74 -7.24 15.76 -5.35
N VAL A 75 -8.33 15.02 -5.50
CA VAL A 75 -9.25 15.16 -6.64
C VAL A 75 -10.70 15.05 -6.18
N GLN A 76 -11.54 16.01 -6.58
CA GLN A 76 -12.97 15.92 -6.37
C GLN A 76 -13.55 14.77 -7.19
N ASP A 77 -14.43 13.97 -6.62
CA ASP A 77 -15.05 12.79 -7.24
C ASP A 77 -14.04 11.71 -7.69
N GLY A 78 -12.76 11.78 -7.25
CA GLY A 78 -11.70 10.90 -7.70
C GLY A 78 -11.81 9.46 -7.17
N VAL A 79 -12.46 9.26 -6.02
CA VAL A 79 -12.63 7.96 -5.38
C VAL A 79 -14.11 7.66 -5.14
N ILE A 80 -14.84 8.59 -4.53
CA ILE A 80 -16.27 8.48 -4.22
C ILE A 80 -16.94 9.75 -4.73
N GLN A 81 -18.04 9.60 -5.47
CA GLN A 81 -18.79 10.73 -5.99
C GLN A 81 -19.31 11.62 -4.85
N GLY A 82 -19.16 12.93 -4.99
CA GLY A 82 -19.56 13.94 -3.99
C GLY A 82 -18.52 14.19 -2.90
N LEU A 83 -17.40 13.47 -2.89
CA LEU A 83 -16.32 13.64 -1.92
C LEU A 83 -14.99 14.00 -2.59
N TRP A 84 -14.10 14.59 -1.81
CA TRP A 84 -12.70 14.82 -2.18
C TRP A 84 -11.89 13.57 -1.89
N GLY A 85 -11.33 12.96 -2.93
CA GLY A 85 -10.45 11.79 -2.82
C GLY A 85 -9.01 12.23 -2.65
N TYR A 86 -8.32 11.63 -1.69
CA TYR A 86 -6.90 11.80 -1.42
C TYR A 86 -6.17 10.49 -1.69
N GLU A 87 -4.98 10.60 -2.25
CA GLU A 87 -4.08 9.47 -2.45
C GLU A 87 -2.72 9.76 -1.84
N ALA A 88 -2.26 8.83 -1.01
CA ALA A 88 -0.89 8.72 -0.53
C ALA A 88 -0.41 7.28 -0.73
N GLY A 89 0.88 7.00 -0.53
CA GLY A 89 1.33 5.62 -0.67
C GLY A 89 2.79 5.39 -0.29
N GLN A 90 3.11 4.10 -0.16
CA GLN A 90 4.47 3.58 0.03
C GLN A 90 4.86 2.81 -1.24
N SER A 91 6.02 3.16 -1.81
CA SER A 91 6.47 2.60 -3.10
C SER A 91 6.88 1.14 -3.02
N GLY A 92 7.36 0.67 -1.87
CA GLY A 92 7.74 -0.71 -1.62
C GLY A 92 7.22 -1.15 -0.26
N VAL A 93 6.46 -2.23 -0.21
CA VAL A 93 6.01 -2.91 1.02
C VAL A 93 6.23 -4.40 0.84
N GLY A 94 5.37 -5.09 0.11
CA GLY A 94 5.56 -6.51 -0.22
C GLY A 94 6.86 -6.76 -0.99
N ASP A 95 7.26 -5.83 -1.86
CA ASP A 95 8.52 -5.92 -2.59
C ASP A 95 9.75 -5.88 -1.66
N VAL A 96 9.71 -5.12 -0.57
CA VAL A 96 10.79 -5.09 0.43
C VAL A 96 10.93 -6.46 1.09
N PHE A 97 9.82 -7.10 1.44
CA PHE A 97 9.83 -8.44 2.03
C PHE A 97 10.30 -9.49 1.03
N ALA A 98 9.82 -9.41 -0.22
CA ALA A 98 10.24 -10.31 -1.29
C ALA A 98 11.74 -10.18 -1.56
N TRP A 99 12.23 -8.95 -1.73
CA TRP A 99 13.64 -8.67 -1.91
C TRP A 99 14.50 -9.24 -0.77
N TYR A 100 14.06 -9.08 0.49
CA TYR A 100 14.79 -9.61 1.64
C TYR A 100 14.83 -11.13 1.64
N VAL A 101 13.71 -11.79 1.33
CA VAL A 101 13.66 -13.25 1.23
C VAL A 101 14.55 -13.78 0.11
N GLU A 102 14.61 -13.08 -1.02
CA GLU A 102 15.42 -13.50 -2.17
C GLU A 102 16.91 -13.26 -1.98
N ASN A 103 17.29 -12.17 -1.28
CA ASN A 103 18.67 -11.69 -1.26
C ASN A 103 19.33 -11.69 0.13
N GLY A 104 18.55 -11.67 1.20
CA GLY A 104 19.02 -11.41 2.56
C GLY A 104 18.99 -12.59 3.52
N ILE A 105 18.32 -13.69 3.19
CA ILE A 105 18.23 -14.84 4.11
C ILE A 105 19.20 -15.96 3.75
N PRO A 106 19.76 -16.68 4.74
CA PRO A 106 20.52 -17.91 4.51
C PRO A 106 19.65 -19.03 3.92
N ALA A 107 20.22 -19.84 3.02
CA ALA A 107 19.51 -20.95 2.37
C ALA A 107 18.93 -21.97 3.36
N GLU A 108 19.56 -22.12 4.52
CA GLU A 108 19.14 -23.02 5.60
C GLU A 108 17.76 -22.63 6.18
N LEU A 109 17.40 -21.34 6.13
CA LEU A 109 16.09 -20.89 6.58
C LEU A 109 14.97 -21.42 5.68
N GLY A 110 15.17 -21.44 4.37
CA GLY A 110 14.22 -22.04 3.43
C GLY A 110 14.01 -23.53 3.69
N GLN A 111 15.09 -24.24 4.07
CA GLN A 111 14.98 -25.65 4.47
C GLN A 111 14.25 -25.81 5.82
N ALA A 112 14.47 -24.89 6.76
CA ALA A 112 13.79 -24.91 8.06
C ALA A 112 12.27 -24.65 7.89
N ALA A 113 11.89 -23.71 7.04
CA ALA A 113 10.49 -23.44 6.70
C ALA A 113 9.81 -24.68 6.10
N LYS A 114 10.47 -25.35 5.14
CA LYS A 114 9.95 -26.59 4.54
C LYS A 114 9.78 -27.71 5.56
N ARG A 115 10.73 -27.89 6.49
CA ARG A 115 10.61 -28.87 7.60
C ARG A 115 9.43 -28.55 8.51
N ALA A 116 9.15 -27.25 8.73
CA ALA A 116 7.99 -26.78 9.50
C ALA A 116 6.67 -26.84 8.72
N LYS A 117 6.69 -27.23 7.44
CA LYS A 117 5.54 -27.22 6.52
C LYS A 117 4.92 -25.83 6.36
N LEU A 118 5.74 -24.79 6.36
CA LEU A 118 5.37 -23.40 6.17
C LEU A 118 6.04 -22.87 4.89
N ASP A 119 5.42 -21.86 4.28
CA ASP A 119 6.17 -21.02 3.36
C ASP A 119 7.18 -20.15 4.13
N ILE A 120 8.12 -19.55 3.40
CA ILE A 120 9.23 -18.82 4.02
C ILE A 120 8.76 -17.53 4.72
N TYR A 121 7.71 -16.88 4.20
CA TYR A 121 7.15 -15.66 4.79
C TYR A 121 6.45 -15.99 6.10
N GLN A 122 5.58 -17.01 6.12
CA GLN A 122 4.93 -17.52 7.32
C GLN A 122 5.94 -17.92 8.39
N TYR A 123 7.03 -18.58 7.98
CA TYR A 123 8.09 -18.99 8.91
C TYR A 123 8.78 -17.77 9.55
N LEU A 124 9.18 -16.78 8.74
CA LEU A 124 9.81 -15.55 9.22
C LEU A 124 8.87 -14.75 10.11
N GLU A 125 7.60 -14.62 9.72
CA GLU A 125 6.57 -13.92 10.48
C GLU A 125 6.35 -14.53 11.86
N GLN A 126 6.23 -15.86 11.95
CA GLN A 126 6.11 -16.55 13.23
C GLN A 126 7.33 -16.34 14.15
N GLN A 127 8.54 -16.19 13.60
CA GLN A 127 9.71 -15.88 14.40
C GLN A 127 9.73 -14.38 14.81
N ALA A 128 9.43 -13.51 13.86
CA ALA A 128 9.35 -12.07 14.09
C ALA A 128 8.27 -11.67 15.10
N ALA A 129 7.13 -12.37 15.10
CA ALA A 129 6.03 -12.15 16.03
C ALA A 129 6.38 -12.41 17.51
N LYS A 130 7.45 -13.15 17.78
CA LYS A 130 7.94 -13.37 19.15
C LYS A 130 8.65 -12.16 19.75
N LEU A 131 9.07 -11.23 18.89
CA LEU A 131 9.74 -10.00 19.30
C LEU A 131 8.72 -8.90 19.59
N LYS A 132 8.94 -8.15 20.64
CA LYS A 132 8.22 -6.89 20.88
C LYS A 132 8.67 -5.83 19.86
N PRO A 133 7.87 -4.78 19.63
CA PRO A 133 8.31 -3.66 18.81
C PRO A 133 9.64 -3.09 19.32
N ALA A 134 10.57 -2.84 18.39
CA ALA A 134 11.92 -2.33 18.63
C ALA A 134 12.84 -3.22 19.51
N GLU A 135 12.44 -4.43 19.88
CA GLU A 135 13.23 -5.31 20.76
C GLU A 135 14.57 -5.71 20.13
N SER A 136 14.64 -5.85 18.82
CA SER A 136 15.88 -6.14 18.10
C SER A 136 16.93 -5.04 18.17
N GLY A 137 16.53 -3.80 18.49
CA GLY A 137 17.37 -2.61 18.38
C GLY A 137 17.68 -2.18 16.94
N LEU A 138 17.11 -2.87 15.95
CA LEU A 138 17.25 -2.51 14.54
C LEU A 138 16.23 -1.44 14.16
N LEU A 139 16.66 -0.52 13.30
CA LEU A 139 15.81 0.47 12.66
C LEU A 139 15.96 0.35 11.15
N ALA A 140 14.84 0.47 10.43
CA ALA A 140 14.85 0.49 8.97
C ALA A 140 13.99 1.65 8.44
N LEU A 141 14.33 2.11 7.23
CA LEU A 141 13.48 2.96 6.39
C LEU A 141 12.96 2.10 5.24
N ASP A 142 11.67 2.21 4.94
CA ASP A 142 11.02 1.41 3.90
C ASP A 142 11.20 1.96 2.47
N TRP A 143 12.24 2.77 2.24
CA TRP A 143 12.45 3.52 1.00
C TRP A 143 13.25 2.74 -0.06
N TRP A 144 13.10 1.40 -0.13
CA TRP A 144 13.78 0.57 -1.15
C TRP A 144 13.44 0.97 -2.59
N ASN A 145 12.32 1.66 -2.77
CA ASN A 145 11.85 2.17 -4.06
C ASN A 145 11.46 3.66 -3.96
N GLY A 146 12.27 4.45 -3.26
CA GLY A 146 12.00 5.86 -2.96
C GLY A 146 10.92 6.07 -1.90
N ASN A 147 10.63 7.33 -1.58
CA ASN A 147 9.56 7.72 -0.67
C ASN A 147 8.44 8.44 -1.46
N ARG A 148 7.34 7.75 -1.72
CA ARG A 148 6.18 8.27 -2.45
C ARG A 148 5.39 9.28 -1.61
N SER A 149 5.29 9.03 -0.31
CA SER A 149 4.68 9.89 0.71
C SER A 149 5.41 9.65 2.04
N VAL A 150 5.81 10.67 2.77
CA VAL A 150 5.39 12.08 2.69
C VAL A 150 6.48 12.99 2.06
N LEU A 151 7.69 12.46 1.77
CA LEU A 151 8.82 13.26 1.24
C LEU A 151 8.71 13.50 -0.26
N VAL A 152 7.96 12.64 -0.99
CA VAL A 152 7.74 12.71 -2.44
C VAL A 152 9.07 12.76 -3.20
N ASP A 153 9.99 11.86 -2.85
CA ASP A 153 11.33 11.79 -3.42
C ASP A 153 11.65 10.35 -3.84
N ALA A 154 11.76 10.12 -5.16
CA ALA A 154 12.02 8.82 -5.74
C ALA A 154 13.52 8.41 -5.67
N ASP A 155 14.41 9.34 -5.38
CA ASP A 155 15.85 9.10 -5.32
C ASP A 155 16.33 8.61 -3.94
N LEU A 156 15.43 8.62 -2.94
CA LEU A 156 15.71 8.06 -1.62
C LEU A 156 15.83 6.54 -1.68
N SER A 157 16.64 5.99 -0.77
CA SER A 157 16.88 4.55 -0.69
C SER A 157 16.64 4.01 0.72
N GLY A 158 16.35 2.71 0.80
CA GLY A 158 16.18 1.99 2.05
C GLY A 158 17.43 2.03 2.93
N LEU A 159 17.23 1.91 4.23
CA LEU A 159 18.29 1.90 5.23
C LEU A 159 17.98 0.84 6.29
N LEU A 160 19.01 0.17 6.77
CA LEU A 160 18.95 -0.71 7.93
C LEU A 160 20.12 -0.38 8.86
N VAL A 161 19.83 -0.04 10.11
CA VAL A 161 20.80 0.40 11.12
C VAL A 161 20.71 -0.48 12.37
N GLY A 162 21.82 -0.63 13.06
CA GLY A 162 21.88 -1.34 14.35
C GLY A 162 22.30 -2.81 14.24
N GLN A 163 22.70 -3.29 13.07
CA GLN A 163 23.17 -4.67 12.88
C GLN A 163 24.45 -4.95 13.65
N THR A 164 24.53 -6.15 14.21
CA THR A 164 25.72 -6.71 14.89
C THR A 164 25.99 -8.12 14.36
N LEU A 165 27.10 -8.71 14.75
CA LEU A 165 27.40 -10.12 14.41
C LEU A 165 26.41 -11.12 15.02
N ALA A 166 25.62 -10.71 16.00
CA ALA A 166 24.59 -11.53 16.63
C ALA A 166 23.21 -11.40 15.97
N THR A 167 23.02 -10.41 15.08
CA THR A 167 21.73 -10.13 14.41
C THR A 167 21.24 -11.36 13.64
N ARG A 168 19.97 -11.69 13.84
CA ARG A 168 19.30 -12.85 13.23
C ARG A 168 18.38 -12.43 12.08
N PRO A 169 18.17 -13.30 11.08
CA PRO A 169 17.31 -12.96 9.92
C PRO A 169 15.89 -12.52 10.27
N HIS A 170 15.25 -13.14 11.25
CA HIS A 170 13.91 -12.77 11.68
C HIS A 170 13.85 -11.41 12.40
N GLU A 171 14.97 -10.94 12.99
CA GLU A 171 15.08 -9.60 13.58
C GLU A 171 15.12 -8.54 12.47
N ILE A 172 15.84 -8.81 11.37
CA ILE A 172 15.84 -7.93 10.19
C ILE A 172 14.44 -7.91 9.57
N TYR A 173 13.81 -9.08 9.39
CA TYR A 173 12.46 -9.15 8.87
C TYR A 173 11.45 -8.37 9.74
N ARG A 174 11.60 -8.44 11.07
CA ARG A 174 10.82 -7.65 12.03
C ARG A 174 11.05 -6.14 11.83
N ALA A 175 12.28 -5.70 11.68
CA ALA A 175 12.59 -4.29 11.45
C ALA A 175 11.99 -3.76 10.13
N LEU A 176 11.95 -4.58 9.07
CA LEU A 176 11.30 -4.23 7.82
C LEU A 176 9.78 -4.11 7.96
N LEU A 177 9.14 -5.02 8.72
CA LEU A 177 7.71 -4.91 9.05
C LEU A 177 7.42 -3.63 9.84
N GLU A 178 8.25 -3.30 10.82
CA GLU A 178 8.12 -2.07 11.60
C GLU A 178 8.34 -0.82 10.75
N ALA A 179 9.30 -0.83 9.82
CA ALA A 179 9.56 0.27 8.90
C ALA A 179 8.32 0.60 8.05
N THR A 180 7.67 -0.41 7.47
CA THR A 180 6.44 -0.20 6.68
C THR A 180 5.28 0.30 7.55
N ALA A 181 5.17 -0.18 8.79
CA ALA A 181 4.18 0.33 9.75
C ALA A 181 4.45 1.79 10.14
N PHE A 182 5.71 2.18 10.36
CA PHE A 182 6.08 3.56 10.63
C PHE A 182 5.86 4.48 9.42
N GLY A 183 6.12 4.00 8.19
CA GLY A 183 5.79 4.73 6.96
C GLY A 183 4.28 4.99 6.85
N THR A 184 3.45 3.98 7.11
CA THR A 184 1.98 4.15 7.20
C THR A 184 1.59 5.18 8.27
N ARG A 185 2.20 5.12 9.44
CA ARG A 185 1.96 6.09 10.52
C ARG A 185 2.30 7.51 10.11
N GLN A 186 3.42 7.73 9.43
CA GLN A 186 3.81 9.06 8.93
C GLN A 186 2.77 9.62 7.95
N ILE A 187 2.19 8.78 7.09
CA ILE A 187 1.10 9.16 6.18
C ILE A 187 -0.16 9.56 6.98
N ILE A 188 -0.55 8.76 7.97
CA ILE A 188 -1.69 9.09 8.84
C ILE A 188 -1.46 10.42 9.58
N GLU A 189 -0.27 10.63 10.12
CA GLU A 189 0.12 11.87 10.80
C GLU A 189 0.14 13.06 9.85
N ALA A 190 0.56 12.88 8.59
CA ALA A 190 0.51 13.93 7.57
C ALA A 190 -0.93 14.40 7.31
N PHE A 191 -1.90 13.49 7.21
CA PHE A 191 -3.31 13.86 7.09
C PHE A 191 -3.84 14.55 8.34
N THR A 192 -3.66 13.93 9.49
CA THR A 192 -4.30 14.39 10.75
C THR A 192 -3.71 15.71 11.27
N SER A 193 -2.40 15.89 11.20
CA SER A 193 -1.73 17.14 11.61
C SER A 193 -2.11 18.32 10.73
N GLN A 194 -2.44 18.07 9.46
CA GLN A 194 -2.93 19.08 8.53
C GLN A 194 -4.47 19.17 8.53
N GLY A 195 -5.13 18.46 9.46
CA GLY A 195 -6.52 18.58 9.84
C GLY A 195 -7.50 17.88 8.90
N VAL A 196 -7.07 16.84 8.18
CA VAL A 196 -7.96 15.88 7.52
C VAL A 196 -8.19 14.74 8.48
N ALA A 197 -9.43 14.56 8.94
CA ALA A 197 -9.77 13.55 9.94
C ALA A 197 -9.71 12.13 9.35
N ILE A 198 -9.20 11.21 10.15
CA ILE A 198 -9.25 9.77 9.90
C ILE A 198 -9.93 9.15 11.12
N ASP A 199 -11.12 8.60 10.93
CA ASP A 199 -11.94 8.03 11.98
C ASP A 199 -11.78 6.50 12.04
N GLU A 200 -11.46 5.88 10.88
CA GLU A 200 -11.34 4.43 10.74
C GLU A 200 -10.24 4.06 9.74
N LEU A 201 -9.51 2.98 10.03
CA LEU A 201 -8.53 2.37 9.14
C LEU A 201 -9.08 1.03 8.63
N ILE A 202 -9.05 0.85 7.31
CA ILE A 202 -9.50 -0.38 6.66
C ILE A 202 -8.36 -0.92 5.82
N ALA A 203 -7.90 -2.13 6.13
CA ALA A 203 -6.86 -2.82 5.37
C ALA A 203 -7.50 -3.81 4.39
N CYS A 204 -6.96 -3.86 3.18
CA CYS A 204 -7.28 -4.88 2.18
C CYS A 204 -6.05 -5.16 1.31
N GLY A 205 -6.11 -6.23 0.51
CA GLY A 205 -5.00 -6.65 -0.35
C GLY A 205 -4.30 -7.91 0.18
N GLY A 206 -3.25 -8.32 -0.50
CA GLY A 206 -2.58 -9.59 -0.24
C GLY A 206 -1.76 -9.65 1.06
N LEU A 207 -1.54 -8.50 1.72
CA LEU A 207 -0.81 -8.40 2.99
C LEU A 207 -1.73 -8.04 4.18
N ALA A 208 -3.05 -7.93 3.96
CA ALA A 208 -4.02 -7.61 5.00
C ALA A 208 -4.52 -8.84 5.76
#